data_bf90d7f4f471eac61865786d53607532
#
_entry.id   bf90d7f4f471eac61865786d53607532
#
_cell.length_a   1.000
_cell.length_b   1.000
_cell.length_c   1.000
_cell.angle_alpha   90.00
_cell.angle_beta   90.00
_cell.angle_gamma   90.00
#
_symmetry.space_group_name_H-M   'P 1'
#
loop_
_entity.id
_entity.type
_entity.pdbx_description
1 polymer ?
#
loop_
_entity_poly.entity_id
_entity_poly.type
_entity_poly.pdbx_seq_one_letter_code
_entity_poly.pdbx_strand_id
1 'polypeptide(L)'
;FRAAVIALTIAALPVTSNVAQAADYKPEYRLSTVLGPAFTWGKAGERWADLVKQKTEGRINVKLYPGTSLVGGDQTREFSAIRQGVIDLAIGSSINWSPQVKQLNLFSLPFLTPDAKGLDALIKGEVGKDIFTILEKQGVVPLAFGENGFREISNSKHAIKTPADLKGLKIRIVGSPIFIDSFTALGANPTQMSWADAQPALATKAVDGQENPLSVFSIAKLHTLGQNHLSLWGYMADPLIFVVSKQI
;
A
#
# COMPACT_ATOMS: atom_id res chain seq x y z
N PHE A 1 5.16 28.44 -88.09
CA PHE A 1 5.70 28.50 -86.70
C PHE A 1 4.74 27.71 -85.81
N ARG A 2 5.12 26.51 -85.39
CA ARG A 2 4.35 25.71 -84.44
C ARG A 2 5.03 25.86 -83.07
N ALA A 3 4.32 26.44 -82.10
CA ALA A 3 4.75 26.52 -80.72
C ALA A 3 4.35 25.21 -79.98
N ALA A 4 5.34 24.51 -79.43
CA ALA A 4 5.11 23.33 -78.57
C ALA A 4 4.94 23.82 -77.14
N VAL A 5 3.76 23.54 -76.59
CA VAL A 5 3.49 23.76 -75.12
C VAL A 5 3.92 22.51 -74.38
N ILE A 6 4.95 22.63 -73.56
CA ILE A 6 5.38 21.57 -72.63
C ILE A 6 4.55 21.70 -71.34
N ALA A 7 3.63 20.76 -71.12
CA ALA A 7 2.86 20.69 -69.91
C ALA A 7 3.72 19.98 -68.83
N LEU A 8 4.14 20.72 -67.75
CA LEU A 8 4.85 20.21 -66.63
C LEU A 8 3.83 19.62 -65.64
N THR A 9 3.73 18.29 -65.59
CA THR A 9 2.88 17.58 -64.62
C THR A 9 3.67 17.47 -63.29
N ILE A 10 3.30 18.27 -62.29
CA ILE A 10 3.79 18.14 -60.92
C ILE A 10 3.04 16.95 -60.28
N ALA A 11 3.74 15.84 -60.10
CA ALA A 11 3.25 14.70 -59.33
C ALA A 11 3.25 15.08 -57.86
N ALA A 12 2.09 15.34 -57.29
CA ALA A 12 1.92 15.51 -55.84
C ALA A 12 2.05 14.13 -55.17
N LEU A 13 3.16 13.89 -54.48
CA LEU A 13 3.33 12.75 -53.59
C LEU A 13 2.39 12.93 -52.37
N PRO A 14 1.56 11.95 -52.03
CA PRO A 14 0.76 12.03 -50.83
C PRO A 14 1.70 11.96 -49.61
N VAL A 15 1.83 13.05 -48.88
CA VAL A 15 2.43 13.07 -47.54
C VAL A 15 1.44 12.35 -46.62
N THR A 16 1.61 11.06 -46.43
CA THR A 16 0.94 10.34 -45.35
C THR A 16 1.53 10.81 -44.03
N SER A 17 0.93 11.84 -43.46
CA SER A 17 1.15 12.19 -42.07
C SER A 17 0.70 11.00 -41.24
N ASN A 18 1.65 10.21 -40.73
CA ASN A 18 1.39 9.32 -39.59
C ASN A 18 0.99 10.21 -38.41
N VAL A 19 -0.30 10.47 -38.27
CA VAL A 19 -0.86 10.98 -37.04
C VAL A 19 -0.66 9.83 -36.06
N ALA A 20 0.43 9.89 -35.27
CA ALA A 20 0.59 9.04 -34.11
C ALA A 20 -0.66 9.26 -33.28
N GLN A 21 -1.50 8.23 -33.20
CA GLN A 21 -2.73 8.25 -32.42
C GLN A 21 -2.29 8.56 -30.99
N ALA A 22 -2.61 9.76 -30.52
CA ALA A 22 -2.29 10.15 -29.15
C ALA A 22 -2.92 9.12 -28.23
N ALA A 23 -2.12 8.48 -27.39
CA ALA A 23 -2.63 7.54 -26.42
C ALA A 23 -3.70 8.27 -25.59
N ASP A 24 -4.86 7.65 -25.47
CA ASP A 24 -6.01 8.26 -24.79
C ASP A 24 -5.80 8.10 -23.27
N TYR A 25 -5.03 9.03 -22.68
CA TYR A 25 -4.74 9.04 -21.25
C TYR A 25 -5.98 9.46 -20.45
N LYS A 26 -6.20 8.82 -19.29
CA LYS A 26 -7.23 9.27 -18.35
C LYS A 26 -6.93 10.71 -17.89
N PRO A 27 -7.95 11.55 -17.65
CA PRO A 27 -7.76 12.88 -17.08
C PRO A 27 -7.04 12.85 -15.71
N GLU A 28 -7.29 11.77 -14.94
CA GLU A 28 -6.70 11.54 -13.63
C GLU A 28 -6.53 10.03 -13.38
N TYR A 29 -5.37 9.65 -12.85
CA TYR A 29 -5.11 8.31 -12.32
C TYR A 29 -5.13 8.37 -10.79
N ARG A 30 -5.87 7.45 -10.17
CA ARG A 30 -6.13 7.44 -8.72
C ARG A 30 -5.13 6.55 -8.00
N LEU A 31 -4.29 7.17 -7.16
CA LEU A 31 -3.32 6.47 -6.30
C LEU A 31 -3.86 6.36 -4.88
N SER A 32 -4.08 5.15 -4.38
CA SER A 32 -4.55 4.88 -3.03
C SER A 32 -3.41 4.62 -2.06
N THR A 33 -3.56 5.14 -0.84
CA THR A 33 -2.73 4.80 0.32
C THR A 33 -3.57 4.81 1.60
N VAL A 34 -3.20 3.99 2.59
CA VAL A 34 -3.84 4.05 3.93
C VAL A 34 -3.41 5.31 4.68
N LEU A 35 -2.14 5.65 4.63
CA LEU A 35 -1.57 6.79 5.35
C LEU A 35 -1.32 7.96 4.42
N GLY A 36 -1.67 9.17 4.88
CA GLY A 36 -1.52 10.40 4.11
C GLY A 36 -0.10 10.98 4.11
N PRO A 37 0.07 12.18 3.51
CA PRO A 37 1.38 12.82 3.31
C PRO A 37 2.14 13.20 4.59
N ALA A 38 1.50 13.20 5.75
CA ALA A 38 2.20 13.36 7.02
C ALA A 38 3.15 12.17 7.29
N PHE A 39 2.86 11.00 6.74
CA PHE A 39 3.59 9.76 6.90
C PHE A 39 4.52 9.50 5.70
N THR A 40 5.58 8.73 5.93
CA THR A 40 6.51 8.33 4.86
C THR A 40 5.81 7.62 3.70
N TRP A 41 4.82 6.81 4.01
CA TRP A 41 3.98 6.10 3.06
C TRP A 41 3.26 7.06 2.09
N GLY A 42 2.54 8.05 2.60
CA GLY A 42 1.87 9.05 1.77
C GLY A 42 2.85 9.95 1.01
N LYS A 43 3.99 10.32 1.65
CA LYS A 43 5.07 11.06 0.96
C LYS A 43 5.63 10.30 -0.24
N ALA A 44 5.78 8.97 -0.11
CA ALA A 44 6.21 8.13 -1.22
C ALA A 44 5.18 8.18 -2.37
N GLY A 45 3.88 8.19 -2.05
CA GLY A 45 2.80 8.34 -3.03
C GLY A 45 2.86 9.68 -3.77
N GLU A 46 3.02 10.79 -3.05
CA GLU A 46 3.19 12.11 -3.67
C GLU A 46 4.43 12.14 -4.57
N ARG A 47 5.57 11.64 -4.07
CA ARG A 47 6.79 11.58 -4.86
C ARG A 47 6.65 10.73 -6.12
N TRP A 48 5.95 9.61 -6.05
CA TRP A 48 5.65 8.78 -7.20
C TRP A 48 4.79 9.53 -8.22
N ALA A 49 3.71 10.16 -7.78
CA ALA A 49 2.84 10.98 -8.63
C ALA A 49 3.62 12.09 -9.35
N ASP A 50 4.46 12.84 -8.63
CA ASP A 50 5.30 13.90 -9.19
C ASP A 50 6.29 13.37 -10.23
N LEU A 51 6.95 12.24 -9.96
CA LEU A 51 7.88 11.63 -10.89
C LEU A 51 7.19 11.15 -12.18
N VAL A 52 6.00 10.55 -12.07
CA VAL A 52 5.21 10.14 -13.22
C VAL A 52 4.84 11.37 -14.06
N LYS A 53 4.34 12.42 -13.43
CA LYS A 53 4.01 13.67 -14.13
C LYS A 53 5.22 14.28 -14.86
N GLN A 54 6.37 14.37 -14.17
CA GLN A 54 7.61 14.90 -14.76
C GLN A 54 8.10 14.06 -15.94
N LYS A 55 8.18 12.74 -15.76
CA LYS A 55 8.70 11.82 -16.79
C LYS A 55 7.77 11.65 -17.99
N THR A 56 6.51 11.98 -17.83
CA THR A 56 5.52 11.94 -18.91
C THR A 56 5.21 13.32 -19.49
N GLU A 57 5.97 14.36 -19.10
CA GLU A 57 5.74 15.75 -19.53
C GLU A 57 4.29 16.20 -19.27
N GLY A 58 3.72 15.77 -18.15
CA GLY A 58 2.35 16.08 -17.75
C GLY A 58 1.26 15.28 -18.44
N ARG A 59 1.58 14.32 -19.33
CA ARG A 59 0.59 13.48 -20.00
C ARG A 59 -0.17 12.53 -19.08
N ILE A 60 0.50 12.07 -17.99
CA ILE A 60 -0.12 11.24 -16.97
C ILE A 60 -0.21 12.05 -15.67
N ASN A 61 -1.42 12.28 -15.21
CA ASN A 61 -1.72 12.99 -13.99
C ASN A 61 -2.18 11.99 -12.92
N VAL A 62 -1.34 11.76 -11.90
CA VAL A 62 -1.66 10.88 -10.77
C VAL A 62 -2.05 11.72 -9.57
N LYS A 63 -3.16 11.40 -8.93
CA LYS A 63 -3.63 12.06 -7.71
C LYS A 63 -3.68 11.08 -6.55
N LEU A 64 -3.12 11.51 -5.42
CA LEU A 64 -3.11 10.73 -4.18
C LEU A 64 -4.48 10.82 -3.48
N TYR A 65 -5.01 9.67 -3.10
CA TYR A 65 -6.22 9.47 -2.31
C TYR A 65 -5.87 8.74 -1.00
N PRO A 66 -5.52 9.48 0.05
CA PRO A 66 -5.13 8.88 1.33
C PRO A 66 -6.34 8.37 2.12
N GLY A 67 -6.06 7.61 3.20
CA GLY A 67 -7.07 7.08 4.10
C GLY A 67 -7.94 5.99 3.48
N THR A 68 -7.44 5.34 2.40
CA THR A 68 -8.26 4.40 1.61
C THR A 68 -9.64 4.94 1.25
N SER A 69 -9.72 6.26 1.01
CA SER A 69 -10.96 6.99 0.79
C SER A 69 -11.77 6.48 -0.41
N LEU A 70 -11.09 5.90 -1.42
CA LEU A 70 -11.73 5.30 -2.60
C LEU A 70 -12.53 4.01 -2.28
N VAL A 71 -12.34 3.45 -1.08
CA VAL A 71 -13.04 2.24 -0.59
C VAL A 71 -13.70 2.47 0.77
N GLY A 72 -14.04 3.72 1.09
CA GLY A 72 -14.75 4.07 2.31
C GLY A 72 -13.94 3.88 3.60
N GLY A 73 -12.61 3.97 3.53
CA GLY A 73 -11.71 3.82 4.68
C GLY A 73 -11.36 2.37 5.03
N ASP A 74 -11.94 1.38 4.39
CA ASP A 74 -11.67 -0.03 4.65
C ASP A 74 -10.46 -0.51 3.83
N GLN A 75 -9.32 -0.54 4.46
CA GLN A 75 -8.03 -0.93 3.84
C GLN A 75 -7.98 -2.38 3.34
N THR A 76 -8.84 -3.27 3.84
CA THR A 76 -8.89 -4.67 3.38
C THR A 76 -9.60 -4.82 2.04
N ARG A 77 -10.35 -3.80 1.60
CA ARG A 77 -11.03 -3.76 0.30
C ARG A 77 -10.17 -3.15 -0.81
N GLU A 78 -9.03 -2.55 -0.46
CA GLU A 78 -8.18 -1.83 -1.41
C GLU A 78 -7.73 -2.71 -2.57
N PHE A 79 -7.24 -3.93 -2.30
CA PHE A 79 -6.75 -4.83 -3.34
C PHE A 79 -7.83 -5.23 -4.36
N SER A 80 -9.05 -5.51 -3.92
CA SER A 80 -10.19 -5.75 -4.82
C SER A 80 -10.48 -4.55 -5.72
N ALA A 81 -10.42 -3.34 -5.16
CA ALA A 81 -10.68 -2.11 -5.90
C ALA A 81 -9.62 -1.83 -6.97
N ILE A 82 -8.35 -2.21 -6.71
CA ILE A 82 -7.27 -2.14 -7.72
C ILE A 82 -7.58 -3.12 -8.87
N ARG A 83 -7.95 -4.35 -8.56
CA ARG A 83 -8.29 -5.37 -9.57
C ARG A 83 -9.49 -4.97 -10.43
N GLN A 84 -10.43 -4.23 -9.87
CA GLN A 84 -11.63 -3.74 -10.54
C GLN A 84 -11.41 -2.42 -11.31
N GLY A 85 -10.21 -1.81 -11.23
CA GLY A 85 -9.92 -0.53 -11.89
C GLY A 85 -10.58 0.67 -11.20
N VAL A 86 -11.11 0.52 -9.99
CA VAL A 86 -11.56 1.65 -9.15
C VAL A 86 -10.36 2.43 -8.64
N ILE A 87 -9.26 1.74 -8.37
CA ILE A 87 -7.96 2.29 -8.01
C ILE A 87 -6.99 1.96 -9.14
N ASP A 88 -6.28 2.96 -9.65
CA ASP A 88 -5.33 2.78 -10.75
C ASP A 88 -3.94 2.39 -10.24
N LEU A 89 -3.50 3.02 -9.15
CA LEU A 89 -2.21 2.75 -8.50
C LEU A 89 -2.43 2.63 -6.99
N ALA A 90 -1.59 1.84 -6.33
CA ALA A 90 -1.60 1.80 -4.86
C ALA A 90 -0.20 1.57 -4.30
N ILE A 91 0.00 2.10 -3.10
CA ILE A 91 1.04 1.66 -2.19
C ILE A 91 0.31 1.00 -1.03
N GLY A 92 0.33 -0.31 -0.95
CA GLY A 92 -0.43 -1.07 0.04
C GLY A 92 0.46 -1.93 0.92
N SER A 93 -0.03 -2.24 2.11
CA SER A 93 0.63 -3.16 3.04
C SER A 93 0.31 -4.59 2.68
N SER A 94 1.31 -5.47 2.78
CA SER A 94 1.13 -6.91 2.64
C SER A 94 0.06 -7.47 3.58
N ILE A 95 -0.04 -6.88 4.78
CA ILE A 95 -1.02 -7.28 5.80
C ILE A 95 -2.45 -6.96 5.32
N ASN A 96 -2.68 -5.74 4.80
CA ASN A 96 -3.99 -5.29 4.35
C ASN A 96 -4.53 -6.13 3.19
N TRP A 97 -3.65 -6.61 2.34
CA TRP A 97 -3.99 -7.40 1.15
C TRP A 97 -4.01 -8.90 1.39
N SER A 98 -3.45 -9.38 2.52
CA SER A 98 -3.37 -10.81 2.84
C SER A 98 -4.73 -11.54 2.91
N PRO A 99 -5.87 -10.92 3.27
CA PRO A 99 -7.17 -11.59 3.21
C PRO A 99 -7.55 -12.05 1.80
N GLN A 100 -7.07 -11.36 0.77
CA GLN A 100 -7.36 -11.65 -0.63
C GLN A 100 -6.22 -12.37 -1.34
N VAL A 101 -4.97 -12.15 -0.91
CA VAL A 101 -3.76 -12.79 -1.42
C VAL A 101 -3.07 -13.51 -0.27
N LYS A 102 -3.50 -14.74 0.00
CA LYS A 102 -3.10 -15.51 1.20
C LYS A 102 -1.58 -15.67 1.36
N GLN A 103 -0.84 -15.71 0.24
CA GLN A 103 0.63 -15.83 0.25
C GLN A 103 1.31 -14.63 0.93
N LEU A 104 0.67 -13.48 0.96
CA LEU A 104 1.20 -12.31 1.67
C LEU A 104 1.26 -12.50 3.19
N ASN A 105 0.52 -13.50 3.76
CA ASN A 105 0.64 -13.87 5.16
C ASN A 105 2.05 -14.34 5.54
N LEU A 106 2.88 -14.73 4.57
CA LEU A 106 4.28 -15.06 4.83
C LEU A 106 4.98 -13.95 5.63
N PHE A 107 4.79 -12.69 5.22
CA PHE A 107 5.42 -11.55 5.89
C PHE A 107 4.87 -11.30 7.31
N SER A 108 3.70 -11.87 7.61
CA SER A 108 3.04 -11.74 8.91
C SER A 108 3.30 -12.93 9.85
N LEU A 109 4.17 -13.87 9.46
CA LEU A 109 4.59 -14.94 10.36
C LEU A 109 5.45 -14.33 11.48
N PRO A 110 5.07 -14.53 12.77
CA PRO A 110 5.79 -13.94 13.86
C PRO A 110 7.26 -14.36 13.89
N PHE A 111 8.15 -13.37 13.99
CA PHE A 111 9.62 -13.55 14.11
C PHE A 111 10.29 -14.24 12.89
N LEU A 112 9.63 -14.32 11.73
CA LEU A 112 10.23 -14.90 10.52
C LEU A 112 11.46 -14.10 10.07
N THR A 113 11.36 -12.77 10.13
CA THR A 113 12.46 -11.86 9.77
C THR A 113 12.92 -11.14 11.02
N PRO A 114 14.14 -11.44 11.52
CA PRO A 114 14.62 -10.89 12.79
C PRO A 114 14.97 -9.40 12.71
N ASP A 115 15.31 -8.91 11.50
CA ASP A 115 15.74 -7.54 11.26
C ASP A 115 15.51 -7.10 9.80
N ALA A 116 15.86 -5.87 9.49
CA ALA A 116 15.74 -5.31 8.15
C ALA A 116 16.58 -6.05 7.10
N LYS A 117 17.73 -6.63 7.49
CA LYS A 117 18.55 -7.42 6.56
C LYS A 117 17.86 -8.73 6.18
N GLY A 118 17.22 -9.38 7.15
CA GLY A 118 16.42 -10.58 6.92
C GLY A 118 15.23 -10.28 6.00
N LEU A 119 14.53 -9.17 6.24
CA LEU A 119 13.45 -8.73 5.35
C LEU A 119 13.97 -8.42 3.94
N ASP A 120 15.07 -7.69 3.83
CA ASP A 120 15.71 -7.36 2.55
C ASP A 120 16.10 -8.61 1.75
N ALA A 121 16.68 -9.61 2.42
CA ALA A 121 17.04 -10.88 1.80
C ALA A 121 15.79 -11.61 1.27
N LEU A 122 14.69 -11.58 2.01
CA LEU A 122 13.43 -12.21 1.64
C LEU A 122 12.81 -11.53 0.40
N ILE A 123 12.65 -10.21 0.42
CA ILE A 123 11.99 -9.46 -0.67
C ILE A 123 12.85 -9.30 -1.92
N LYS A 124 14.17 -9.29 -1.79
CA LYS A 124 15.11 -9.21 -2.93
C LYS A 124 15.47 -10.57 -3.51
N GLY A 125 15.15 -11.67 -2.79
CA GLY A 125 15.41 -13.04 -3.20
C GLY A 125 14.30 -13.64 -4.07
N GLU A 126 14.32 -14.98 -4.20
CA GLU A 126 13.32 -15.72 -4.99
C GLU A 126 11.89 -15.54 -4.44
N VAL A 127 11.75 -15.46 -3.11
CA VAL A 127 10.45 -15.25 -2.47
C VAL A 127 9.79 -13.95 -2.94
N GLY A 128 10.54 -12.87 -3.02
CA GLY A 128 10.02 -11.59 -3.53
C GLY A 128 9.56 -11.67 -4.98
N LYS A 129 10.31 -12.39 -5.83
CA LYS A 129 9.94 -12.66 -7.23
C LYS A 129 8.67 -13.50 -7.33
N ASP A 130 8.55 -14.53 -6.50
CA ASP A 130 7.37 -15.38 -6.45
C ASP A 130 6.13 -14.60 -6.02
N ILE A 131 6.25 -13.73 -5.02
CA ILE A 131 5.18 -12.82 -4.60
C ILE A 131 4.76 -11.90 -5.74
N PHE A 132 5.70 -11.32 -6.49
CA PHE A 132 5.38 -10.49 -7.66
C PHE A 132 4.63 -11.29 -8.72
N THR A 133 5.10 -12.51 -9.04
CA THR A 133 4.42 -13.42 -9.97
C THR A 133 2.99 -13.75 -9.52
N ILE A 134 2.79 -13.96 -8.22
CA ILE A 134 1.45 -14.21 -7.65
C ILE A 134 0.56 -12.98 -7.83
N LEU A 135 1.06 -11.79 -7.50
CA LEU A 135 0.31 -10.53 -7.63
C LEU A 135 -0.06 -10.25 -9.09
N GLU A 136 0.85 -10.51 -10.03
CA GLU A 136 0.57 -10.38 -11.46
C GLU A 136 -0.58 -11.29 -11.93
N LYS A 137 -0.63 -12.52 -11.44
CA LYS A 137 -1.73 -13.46 -11.70
C LYS A 137 -3.05 -13.00 -11.06
N GLN A 138 -2.98 -12.16 -10.05
CA GLN A 138 -4.15 -11.58 -9.36
C GLN A 138 -4.66 -10.29 -10.01
N GLY A 139 -4.08 -9.81 -11.12
CA GLY A 139 -4.60 -8.68 -11.90
C GLY A 139 -3.99 -7.33 -11.57
N VAL A 140 -2.83 -7.31 -10.95
CA VAL A 140 -2.03 -6.09 -10.72
C VAL A 140 -0.63 -6.25 -11.31
N VAL A 141 0.08 -5.15 -11.51
CA VAL A 141 1.50 -5.12 -11.89
C VAL A 141 2.29 -4.61 -10.68
N PRO A 142 2.98 -5.47 -9.94
CA PRO A 142 3.85 -5.04 -8.86
C PRO A 142 5.12 -4.41 -9.43
N LEU A 143 5.57 -3.31 -8.83
CA LEU A 143 6.71 -2.52 -9.30
C LEU A 143 7.89 -2.57 -8.35
N ALA A 144 7.61 -2.47 -7.04
CA ALA A 144 8.64 -2.41 -6.01
C ALA A 144 8.07 -2.81 -4.66
N PHE A 145 8.97 -3.27 -3.78
CA PHE A 145 8.70 -3.30 -2.35
C PHE A 145 9.13 -1.98 -1.70
N GLY A 146 8.43 -1.60 -0.64
CA GLY A 146 8.80 -0.54 0.29
C GLY A 146 8.72 -1.06 1.71
N GLU A 147 8.95 -0.19 2.69
CA GLU A 147 8.95 -0.55 4.10
C GLU A 147 7.98 0.35 4.87
N ASN A 148 7.07 -0.27 5.64
CA ASN A 148 6.32 0.40 6.69
C ASN A 148 7.10 0.32 8.02
N GLY A 149 7.72 -0.82 8.27
CA GLY A 149 8.59 -1.09 9.41
C GLY A 149 8.21 -2.37 10.16
N PHE A 150 8.98 -2.64 11.22
CA PHE A 150 8.66 -3.70 12.16
C PHE A 150 7.57 -3.24 13.14
N ARG A 151 6.65 -4.13 13.42
CA ARG A 151 5.46 -3.80 14.21
C ARG A 151 5.71 -3.99 15.69
N GLU A 152 5.35 -2.97 16.43
CA GLU A 152 5.46 -2.86 17.88
C GLU A 152 4.07 -2.77 18.50
N ILE A 153 3.93 -3.11 19.77
CA ILE A 153 2.66 -3.06 20.47
C ILE A 153 2.61 -1.91 21.46
N SER A 154 1.49 -1.19 21.49
CA SER A 154 1.21 -0.18 22.52
C SER A 154 -0.14 -0.43 23.18
N ASN A 155 -0.28 0.02 24.44
CA ASN A 155 -1.54 -0.04 25.16
C ASN A 155 -1.65 1.04 26.24
N SER A 156 -2.86 1.17 26.79
CA SER A 156 -3.19 2.16 27.83
C SER A 156 -3.16 1.60 29.26
N LYS A 157 -2.90 0.30 29.45
CA LYS A 157 -3.08 -0.38 30.75
C LYS A 157 -1.80 -0.59 31.52
N HIS A 158 -0.83 -1.29 30.94
CA HIS A 158 0.41 -1.68 31.61
C HIS A 158 1.51 -2.07 30.64
N ALA A 159 2.73 -2.14 31.12
CA ALA A 159 3.86 -2.61 30.32
C ALA A 159 3.69 -4.10 29.97
N ILE A 160 3.97 -4.45 28.71
CA ILE A 160 4.01 -5.82 28.23
C ILE A 160 5.47 -6.26 28.17
N LYS A 161 5.84 -7.23 29.00
CA LYS A 161 7.19 -7.80 29.09
C LYS A 161 7.20 -9.27 28.71
N THR A 162 6.09 -9.95 28.90
CA THR A 162 5.90 -11.37 28.61
C THR A 162 4.60 -11.60 27.87
N PRO A 163 4.41 -12.74 27.20
CA PRO A 163 3.12 -13.08 26.57
C PRO A 163 1.93 -13.05 27.53
N ALA A 164 2.17 -13.41 28.81
CA ALA A 164 1.12 -13.40 29.85
C ALA A 164 0.53 -11.99 30.07
N ASP A 165 1.31 -10.94 29.86
CA ASP A 165 0.86 -9.56 30.03
C ASP A 165 -0.15 -9.11 28.93
N LEU A 166 -0.29 -9.88 27.86
CA LEU A 166 -1.31 -9.64 26.82
C LEU A 166 -2.69 -10.16 27.19
N LYS A 167 -2.77 -11.02 28.24
CA LYS A 167 -4.02 -11.69 28.61
C LYS A 167 -5.14 -10.69 28.90
N GLY A 168 -6.24 -10.84 28.16
CA GLY A 168 -7.46 -10.05 28.33
C GLY A 168 -7.42 -8.63 27.74
N LEU A 169 -6.25 -8.14 27.26
CA LEU A 169 -6.17 -6.84 26.61
C LEU A 169 -6.97 -6.84 25.28
N LYS A 170 -7.80 -5.83 25.08
CA LYS A 170 -8.48 -5.57 23.83
C LYS A 170 -7.50 -4.88 22.87
N ILE A 171 -6.95 -5.63 21.95
CA ILE A 171 -5.96 -5.11 21.00
C ILE A 171 -6.61 -4.90 19.64
N ARG A 172 -6.60 -3.67 19.16
CA ARG A 172 -6.98 -3.40 17.76
C ARG A 172 -5.93 -4.01 16.83
N ILE A 173 -6.41 -4.75 15.87
CA ILE A 173 -5.59 -5.37 14.81
C ILE A 173 -6.13 -5.01 13.42
N VAL A 174 -5.27 -5.21 12.41
CA VAL A 174 -5.70 -5.19 11.00
C VAL A 174 -6.56 -6.43 10.70
N GLY A 175 -7.45 -6.32 9.72
CA GLY A 175 -8.31 -7.41 9.29
C GLY A 175 -7.59 -8.54 8.56
N SER A 176 -6.71 -9.24 9.26
CA SER A 176 -5.98 -10.40 8.74
C SER A 176 -6.17 -11.59 9.69
N PRO A 177 -6.56 -12.78 9.19
CA PRO A 177 -6.77 -13.97 10.03
C PRO A 177 -5.57 -14.33 10.89
N ILE A 178 -4.36 -14.25 10.36
CA ILE A 178 -3.14 -14.57 11.11
C ILE A 178 -2.93 -13.65 12.32
N PHE A 179 -3.38 -12.40 12.26
CA PHE A 179 -3.34 -11.49 13.40
C PHE A 179 -4.34 -11.90 14.47
N ILE A 180 -5.56 -12.28 14.07
CA ILE A 180 -6.59 -12.78 14.99
C ILE A 180 -6.05 -14.00 15.73
N ASP A 181 -5.53 -14.98 15.00
CA ASP A 181 -5.02 -16.23 15.56
C ASP A 181 -3.83 -15.99 16.50
N SER A 182 -2.88 -15.15 16.06
CA SER A 182 -1.67 -14.83 16.86
C SER A 182 -2.02 -14.15 18.18
N PHE A 183 -2.84 -13.10 18.15
CA PHE A 183 -3.21 -12.39 19.37
C PHE A 183 -4.14 -13.20 20.27
N THR A 184 -5.01 -14.03 19.70
CA THR A 184 -5.83 -14.98 20.46
C THR A 184 -4.95 -16.03 21.17
N ALA A 185 -3.96 -16.58 20.48
CA ALA A 185 -3.01 -17.54 21.06
C ALA A 185 -2.20 -16.93 22.22
N LEU A 186 -1.91 -15.62 22.16
CA LEU A 186 -1.26 -14.86 23.22
C LEU A 186 -2.20 -14.48 24.37
N GLY A 187 -3.49 -14.86 24.30
CA GLY A 187 -4.48 -14.59 25.33
C GLY A 187 -5.09 -13.19 25.30
N ALA A 188 -4.78 -12.39 24.30
CA ALA A 188 -5.44 -11.11 24.08
C ALA A 188 -6.84 -11.28 23.47
N ASN A 189 -7.62 -10.18 23.47
CA ASN A 189 -8.91 -10.09 22.78
C ASN A 189 -8.72 -9.22 21.51
N PRO A 190 -8.33 -9.81 20.37
CA PRO A 190 -8.12 -9.05 19.15
C PRO A 190 -9.43 -8.46 18.62
N THR A 191 -9.42 -7.18 18.27
CA THR A 191 -10.56 -6.48 17.71
C THR A 191 -10.15 -5.92 16.35
N GLN A 192 -10.72 -6.51 15.30
CA GLN A 192 -10.46 -6.08 13.93
C GLN A 192 -11.20 -4.76 13.63
N MET A 193 -10.47 -3.77 13.14
CA MET A 193 -11.06 -2.53 12.62
C MET A 193 -10.11 -1.81 11.67
N SER A 194 -10.68 -0.95 10.80
CA SER A 194 -9.92 -0.11 9.89
C SER A 194 -8.99 0.84 10.64
N TRP A 195 -8.01 1.42 9.94
CA TRP A 195 -7.16 2.45 10.53
C TRP A 195 -7.95 3.74 10.85
N ALA A 196 -8.94 4.06 10.01
CA ALA A 196 -9.81 5.22 10.22
C ALA A 196 -10.59 5.12 11.55
N ASP A 197 -11.02 3.92 11.93
CA ASP A 197 -11.77 3.66 13.16
C ASP A 197 -10.86 3.44 14.37
N ALA A 198 -9.60 3.06 14.15
CA ALA A 198 -8.67 2.72 15.22
C ALA A 198 -8.38 3.91 16.15
N GLN A 199 -8.13 5.09 15.61
CA GLN A 199 -7.77 6.26 16.41
C GLN A 199 -8.93 6.72 17.33
N PRO A 200 -10.19 6.88 16.84
CA PRO A 200 -11.34 7.12 17.71
C PRO A 200 -11.53 6.04 18.77
N ALA A 201 -11.34 4.76 18.41
CA ALA A 201 -11.48 3.65 19.36
C ALA A 201 -10.43 3.67 20.48
N LEU A 202 -9.19 4.07 20.16
CA LEU A 202 -8.13 4.28 21.16
C LEU A 202 -8.45 5.47 22.07
N ALA A 203 -8.88 6.59 21.50
CA ALA A 203 -9.23 7.80 22.26
C ALA A 203 -10.39 7.58 23.24
N THR A 204 -11.40 6.82 22.84
CA THR A 204 -12.55 6.47 23.67
C THR A 204 -12.33 5.27 24.58
N LYS A 205 -11.16 4.62 24.49
CA LYS A 205 -10.82 3.38 25.22
C LYS A 205 -11.76 2.19 24.88
N ALA A 206 -12.37 2.20 23.69
CA ALA A 206 -13.10 1.05 23.18
C ALA A 206 -12.18 -0.17 22.97
N VAL A 207 -10.90 0.10 22.67
CA VAL A 207 -9.80 -0.86 22.70
C VAL A 207 -8.70 -0.37 23.64
N ASP A 208 -7.93 -1.30 24.22
CA ASP A 208 -6.87 -0.97 25.16
C ASP A 208 -5.56 -0.64 24.45
N GLY A 209 -5.32 -1.23 23.30
CA GLY A 209 -4.07 -1.11 22.56
C GLY A 209 -4.18 -1.36 21.08
N GLN A 210 -3.03 -1.27 20.43
CA GLN A 210 -2.86 -1.49 19.00
C GLN A 210 -1.43 -1.93 18.69
N GLU A 211 -1.17 -2.36 17.47
CA GLU A 211 0.15 -2.68 16.96
C GLU A 211 0.41 -1.94 15.66
N ASN A 212 1.57 -1.35 15.51
CA ASN A 212 2.04 -0.64 14.33
C ASN A 212 3.54 -0.37 14.42
N PRO A 213 4.21 -0.01 13.32
CA PRO A 213 5.58 0.48 13.39
C PRO A 213 5.72 1.78 14.20
N LEU A 214 6.91 2.00 14.74
CA LEU A 214 7.22 3.20 15.54
C LEU A 214 6.97 4.50 14.82
N SER A 215 7.22 4.52 13.50
CA SER A 215 6.94 5.69 12.65
C SER A 215 5.47 6.07 12.68
N VAL A 216 4.58 5.08 12.60
CA VAL A 216 3.13 5.29 12.69
C VAL A 216 2.73 5.74 14.10
N PHE A 217 3.25 5.07 15.13
CA PHE A 217 2.99 5.45 16.53
C PHE A 217 3.36 6.91 16.80
N SER A 218 4.54 7.34 16.36
CA SER A 218 5.06 8.68 16.57
C SER A 218 4.27 9.74 15.79
N ILE A 219 4.11 9.54 14.47
CA ILE A 219 3.48 10.53 13.59
C ILE A 219 1.98 10.68 13.90
N ALA A 220 1.28 9.58 14.17
CA ALA A 220 -0.12 9.61 14.59
C ALA A 220 -0.29 10.09 16.04
N LYS A 221 0.82 10.36 16.77
CA LYS A 221 0.81 10.81 18.16
C LYS A 221 -0.03 9.92 19.08
N LEU A 222 0.08 8.59 18.91
CA LEU A 222 -0.77 7.64 19.65
C LEU A 222 -0.64 7.75 21.16
N HIS A 223 0.48 8.25 21.68
CA HIS A 223 0.64 8.58 23.10
C HIS A 223 -0.42 9.59 23.60
N THR A 224 -0.87 10.52 22.74
CA THR A 224 -1.95 11.46 23.10
C THR A 224 -3.34 10.83 23.16
N LEU A 225 -3.46 9.62 22.59
CA LEU A 225 -4.68 8.79 22.61
C LEU A 225 -4.64 7.77 23.76
N GLY A 226 -3.79 8.00 24.77
CA GLY A 226 -3.68 7.15 25.95
C GLY A 226 -2.80 5.92 25.77
N GLN A 227 -2.04 5.81 24.68
CA GLN A 227 -1.12 4.70 24.47
C GLN A 227 0.21 4.96 25.21
N ASN A 228 0.16 4.81 26.55
CA ASN A 228 1.25 5.20 27.46
C ASN A 228 2.33 4.12 27.63
N HIS A 229 2.04 2.89 27.22
CA HIS A 229 2.95 1.76 27.30
C HIS A 229 3.27 1.27 25.90
N LEU A 230 4.54 1.28 25.53
CA LEU A 230 5.05 0.81 24.26
C LEU A 230 6.04 -0.32 24.53
N SER A 231 5.83 -1.47 23.90
CA SER A 231 6.72 -2.62 24.00
C SER A 231 7.33 -2.91 22.63
N LEU A 232 8.65 -2.89 22.59
CA LEU A 232 9.44 -3.14 21.38
C LEU A 232 9.71 -4.64 21.29
N TRP A 233 9.03 -5.32 20.41
CA TRP A 233 9.18 -6.77 20.21
C TRP A 233 9.46 -7.14 18.75
N GLY A 234 9.24 -6.22 17.80
CA GLY A 234 9.59 -6.41 16.39
C GLY A 234 9.06 -7.71 15.80
N TYR A 235 7.86 -8.13 16.20
CA TYR A 235 7.39 -9.50 16.01
C TYR A 235 7.11 -9.86 14.55
N MET A 236 6.88 -8.87 13.68
CA MET A 236 6.75 -9.08 12.25
C MET A 236 7.08 -7.81 11.45
N ALA A 237 7.50 -8.02 10.23
CA ALA A 237 7.71 -6.96 9.27
C ALA A 237 6.42 -6.64 8.50
N ASP A 238 6.29 -5.41 8.04
CA ASP A 238 5.20 -4.97 7.18
C ASP A 238 5.76 -4.33 5.89
N PRO A 239 6.11 -5.13 4.89
CA PRO A 239 6.51 -4.57 3.62
C PRO A 239 5.33 -3.91 2.91
N LEU A 240 5.60 -2.77 2.28
CA LEU A 240 4.72 -2.11 1.34
C LEU A 240 4.97 -2.65 -0.06
N ILE A 241 3.94 -2.62 -0.89
CA ILE A 241 4.04 -3.05 -2.28
C ILE A 241 3.45 -1.94 -3.16
N PHE A 242 4.25 -1.48 -4.12
CA PHE A 242 3.84 -0.52 -5.14
C PHE A 242 3.25 -1.29 -6.32
N VAL A 243 2.02 -1.02 -6.66
CA VAL A 243 1.35 -1.71 -7.76
C VAL A 243 0.59 -0.75 -8.67
N VAL A 244 0.37 -1.22 -9.90
CA VAL A 244 -0.52 -0.62 -10.89
C VAL A 244 -1.59 -1.64 -11.25
N SER A 245 -2.82 -1.19 -11.43
CA SER A 245 -3.91 -2.05 -11.92
C SER A 245 -3.64 -2.50 -13.36
N LYS A 246 -3.99 -3.73 -13.71
CA LYS A 246 -3.98 -4.18 -15.12
C LYS A 246 -5.17 -3.67 -15.93
N GLN A 247 -6.05 -2.86 -15.32
CA GLN A 247 -7.22 -2.28 -15.98
C GLN A 247 -6.94 -0.91 -16.62
N ILE A 248 -5.70 -0.42 -16.54
CA ILE A 248 -5.27 0.87 -17.12
C ILE A 248 -4.32 0.67 -18.27
#